data_e86fa1d402a062b2e4afa8fcb48c1a52
#
_entry.id   e86fa1d402a062b2e4afa8fcb48c1a52
#
_cell.length_a   1.000
_cell.length_b   1.000
_cell.length_c   1.000
_cell.angle_alpha   90.00
_cell.angle_beta   90.00
_cell.angle_gamma   90.00
#
_symmetry.space_group_name_H-M   'P 1'
#
loop_
_entity.id
_entity.type
_entity.pdbx_description
1 polymer ?
#
loop_
_entity_poly.entity_id
_entity_poly.type
_entity_poly.pdbx_seq_one_letter_code
_entity_poly.pdbx_strand_id
1 'polypeptide(L)'
;MDLSDKFIDVGGTRTRYHDVGQGEPTILIHGGGPGASGLSNYRKNVEPLAASRRVIVVDLPGFGETEGKLQDGPIFAAMGEFVRNFMDAIGVQKASFVGNSLGGATSLMVALEAPERVNRLVLMGTGGSQAIFTPMPTEGLRRMAMFHGGDGPSMQKLKGVIELLVFDSKSITDVLLEERLKAAMRKDVIDIFKRPPLDIWRENLAGLKHRTLIVWGRDDRVVPLDSAFILLKTMPNAELHVYPKCGHWAQWEKADEFNALVADFLDRP
;
A
#
# COMPACT_ATOMS: atom_id res chain seq x y z
N MET A 1 -6.65 -19.38 -10.66
CA MET A 1 -7.57 -18.56 -9.85
C MET A 1 -8.17 -17.48 -10.73
N ASP A 2 -9.47 -17.19 -10.62
CA ASP A 2 -10.12 -16.12 -11.39
C ASP A 2 -9.88 -14.76 -10.71
N LEU A 3 -9.07 -13.92 -11.34
CA LEU A 3 -8.77 -12.55 -10.93
C LEU A 3 -9.55 -11.54 -11.79
N SER A 4 -10.77 -11.87 -12.16
CA SER A 4 -11.62 -10.94 -12.93
C SER A 4 -11.84 -9.63 -12.18
N ASP A 5 -11.90 -8.53 -12.95
CA ASP A 5 -12.22 -7.22 -12.43
C ASP A 5 -13.65 -7.19 -11.89
N LYS A 6 -13.81 -6.79 -10.63
CA LYS A 6 -15.09 -6.45 -10.01
C LYS A 6 -15.18 -4.93 -9.84
N PHE A 7 -16.39 -4.41 -9.96
CA PHE A 7 -16.65 -2.98 -9.75
C PHE A 7 -17.80 -2.79 -8.78
N ILE A 8 -17.65 -1.80 -7.91
CA ILE A 8 -18.68 -1.38 -6.95
C ILE A 8 -18.68 0.15 -6.84
N ASP A 9 -19.83 0.74 -6.54
CA ASP A 9 -19.92 2.15 -6.18
C ASP A 9 -19.59 2.33 -4.69
N VAL A 10 -18.65 3.20 -4.40
CA VAL A 10 -18.27 3.59 -3.04
C VAL A 10 -18.50 5.09 -2.88
N GLY A 11 -19.68 5.47 -2.43
CA GLY A 11 -20.03 6.87 -2.22
C GLY A 11 -19.96 7.71 -3.50
N GLY A 12 -20.36 7.18 -4.64
CA GLY A 12 -20.32 7.84 -5.94
C GLY A 12 -18.98 7.68 -6.69
N THR A 13 -18.08 6.84 -6.18
CA THR A 13 -16.79 6.51 -6.82
C THR A 13 -16.83 5.08 -7.36
N ARG A 14 -16.81 4.91 -8.68
CA ARG A 14 -16.71 3.57 -9.30
C ARG A 14 -15.35 2.96 -8.98
N THR A 15 -15.36 1.90 -8.18
CA THR A 15 -14.17 1.29 -7.57
C THR A 15 -13.92 -0.09 -8.14
N ARG A 16 -12.70 -0.33 -8.66
CA ARG A 16 -12.24 -1.66 -9.06
C ARG A 16 -11.65 -2.41 -7.87
N TYR A 17 -11.97 -3.68 -7.78
CA TYR A 17 -11.37 -4.61 -6.83
C TYR A 17 -11.36 -6.04 -7.37
N HIS A 18 -10.56 -6.90 -6.73
CA HIS A 18 -10.57 -8.35 -6.94
C HIS A 18 -10.88 -9.00 -5.60
N ASP A 19 -11.60 -10.11 -5.61
CA ASP A 19 -12.08 -10.78 -4.40
C ASP A 19 -12.09 -12.28 -4.66
N VAL A 20 -11.16 -12.99 -4.04
CA VAL A 20 -10.86 -14.40 -4.28
C VAL A 20 -10.56 -15.14 -2.98
N GLY A 21 -10.70 -16.47 -3.02
CA GLY A 21 -10.55 -17.31 -1.83
C GLY A 21 -11.75 -17.24 -0.90
N GLN A 22 -11.63 -17.86 0.27
CA GLN A 22 -12.68 -17.94 1.30
C GLN A 22 -12.03 -17.89 2.69
N GLY A 23 -12.80 -17.56 3.71
CA GLY A 23 -12.34 -17.48 5.10
C GLY A 23 -12.22 -16.03 5.58
N GLU A 24 -11.28 -15.78 6.50
CA GLU A 24 -11.04 -14.47 7.11
C GLU A 24 -10.67 -13.42 6.05
N PRO A 25 -11.39 -12.28 5.98
CA PRO A 25 -11.06 -11.24 5.01
C PRO A 25 -9.69 -10.62 5.25
N THR A 26 -8.91 -10.52 4.18
CA THR A 26 -7.63 -9.79 4.14
C THR A 26 -7.64 -8.82 2.97
N ILE A 27 -7.51 -7.53 3.27
CA ILE A 27 -7.53 -6.46 2.27
C ILE A 27 -6.09 -6.05 1.94
N LEU A 28 -5.71 -6.16 0.67
CA LEU A 28 -4.42 -5.73 0.15
C LEU A 28 -4.53 -4.33 -0.42
N ILE A 29 -3.75 -3.39 0.11
CA ILE A 29 -3.78 -1.97 -0.27
C ILE A 29 -2.43 -1.54 -0.82
N HIS A 30 -2.41 -1.11 -2.08
CA HIS A 30 -1.20 -0.76 -2.82
C HIS A 30 -0.59 0.59 -2.41
N GLY A 31 0.64 0.84 -2.86
CA GLY A 31 1.35 2.10 -2.67
C GLY A 31 0.91 3.20 -3.64
N GLY A 32 1.35 4.44 -3.36
CA GLY A 32 1.00 5.65 -4.13
C GLY A 32 1.93 5.97 -5.30
N GLY A 33 2.77 5.05 -5.73
CA GLY A 33 3.67 5.28 -6.87
C GLY A 33 2.92 5.46 -8.19
N PRO A 34 3.53 6.13 -9.18
CA PRO A 34 2.89 6.40 -10.47
C PRO A 34 2.31 5.14 -11.11
N GLY A 35 1.04 5.20 -11.51
CA GLY A 35 0.31 4.13 -12.16
C GLY A 35 0.11 2.88 -11.30
N ALA A 36 0.21 2.98 -9.98
CA ALA A 36 -0.06 1.86 -9.09
C ALA A 36 -1.49 1.33 -9.25
N SER A 37 -1.64 0.05 -8.98
CA SER A 37 -2.93 -0.63 -8.82
C SER A 37 -2.77 -1.80 -7.86
N GLY A 38 -3.85 -2.35 -7.40
CA GLY A 38 -3.82 -3.52 -6.54
C GLY A 38 -3.00 -4.66 -7.15
N LEU A 39 -3.32 -5.08 -8.38
CA LEU A 39 -2.60 -6.18 -9.03
C LEU A 39 -1.17 -5.80 -9.46
N SER A 40 -0.89 -4.54 -9.82
CA SER A 40 0.50 -4.15 -10.14
C SER A 40 1.42 -4.22 -8.92
N ASN A 41 0.86 -4.20 -7.72
CA ASN A 41 1.59 -4.39 -6.46
C ASN A 41 1.59 -5.84 -5.96
N TYR A 42 0.45 -6.55 -6.05
CA TYR A 42 0.22 -7.79 -5.29
C TYR A 42 -0.02 -9.04 -6.14
N ARG A 43 0.16 -9.02 -7.48
CA ARG A 43 -0.12 -10.20 -8.32
C ARG A 43 0.64 -11.47 -7.92
N LYS A 44 1.81 -11.35 -7.27
CA LYS A 44 2.59 -12.48 -6.76
C LYS A 44 2.12 -12.99 -5.38
N ASN A 45 1.20 -12.28 -4.74
CA ASN A 45 0.79 -12.53 -3.36
C ASN A 45 -0.66 -13.01 -3.26
N VAL A 46 -1.49 -12.66 -4.24
CA VAL A 46 -2.94 -12.96 -4.18
C VAL A 46 -3.20 -14.44 -4.08
N GLU A 47 -2.67 -15.25 -5.01
CA GLU A 47 -2.94 -16.69 -5.04
C GLU A 47 -2.41 -17.43 -3.81
N PRO A 48 -1.14 -17.23 -3.36
CA PRO A 48 -0.65 -17.86 -2.15
C PRO A 48 -1.45 -17.50 -0.89
N LEU A 49 -1.85 -16.24 -0.71
CA LEU A 49 -2.64 -15.82 0.46
C LEU A 49 -4.10 -16.31 0.37
N ALA A 50 -4.66 -16.39 -0.83
CA ALA A 50 -6.03 -16.87 -1.05
C ALA A 50 -6.19 -18.38 -0.84
N ALA A 51 -5.11 -19.13 -0.65
CA ALA A 51 -5.16 -20.55 -0.32
C ALA A 51 -5.88 -20.83 1.03
N SER A 52 -5.81 -19.90 2.00
CA SER A 52 -6.41 -20.04 3.33
C SER A 52 -7.31 -18.86 3.74
N ARG A 53 -7.46 -17.82 2.90
CA ARG A 53 -8.14 -16.57 3.25
C ARG A 53 -8.99 -16.04 2.11
N ARG A 54 -9.99 -15.20 2.44
CA ARG A 54 -10.62 -14.35 1.46
C ARG A 54 -9.72 -13.13 1.22
N VAL A 55 -9.10 -13.05 0.06
CA VAL A 55 -8.19 -11.95 -0.32
C VAL A 55 -8.94 -10.95 -1.19
N ILE A 56 -8.93 -9.70 -0.75
CA ILE A 56 -9.57 -8.58 -1.43
C ILE A 56 -8.49 -7.58 -1.81
N VAL A 57 -8.35 -7.31 -3.10
CA VAL A 57 -7.34 -6.37 -3.63
C VAL A 57 -8.08 -5.18 -4.19
N VAL A 58 -7.92 -4.00 -3.60
CA VAL A 58 -8.62 -2.79 -4.00
C VAL A 58 -7.69 -1.82 -4.74
N ASP A 59 -8.18 -1.18 -5.77
CA ASP A 59 -7.56 0.02 -6.33
C ASP A 59 -8.06 1.25 -5.58
N LEU A 60 -7.15 2.02 -5.01
CA LEU A 60 -7.49 3.27 -4.33
C LEU A 60 -7.96 4.35 -5.33
N PRO A 61 -8.73 5.37 -4.90
CA PRO A 61 -9.19 6.46 -5.77
C PRO A 61 -8.06 7.13 -6.56
N GLY A 62 -8.25 7.25 -7.88
CA GLY A 62 -7.26 7.82 -8.79
C GLY A 62 -6.12 6.88 -9.17
N PHE A 63 -6.21 5.60 -8.79
CA PHE A 63 -5.25 4.55 -9.13
C PHE A 63 -5.93 3.40 -9.87
N GLY A 64 -5.13 2.63 -10.63
CA GLY A 64 -5.63 1.49 -11.41
C GLY A 64 -6.82 1.89 -12.29
N GLU A 65 -7.96 1.26 -12.09
CA GLU A 65 -9.22 1.55 -12.80
C GLU A 65 -10.29 2.21 -11.88
N THR A 66 -9.93 2.56 -10.64
CA THR A 66 -10.83 3.29 -9.74
C THR A 66 -10.85 4.77 -10.10
N GLU A 67 -12.06 5.37 -10.13
CA GLU A 67 -12.23 6.81 -10.40
C GLU A 67 -11.48 7.69 -9.39
N GLY A 68 -10.98 8.82 -9.87
CA GLY A 68 -10.24 9.78 -9.06
C GLY A 68 -11.11 10.72 -8.21
N LYS A 69 -12.16 10.19 -7.59
CA LYS A 69 -13.03 10.95 -6.68
C LYS A 69 -12.67 10.62 -5.24
N LEU A 70 -12.24 11.61 -4.50
CA LEU A 70 -11.81 11.48 -3.10
C LEU A 70 -12.15 12.78 -2.36
N GLN A 71 -12.59 12.66 -1.13
CA GLN A 71 -12.87 13.80 -0.27
C GLN A 71 -11.64 14.70 -0.08
N ASP A 72 -11.86 15.99 0.16
CA ASP A 72 -10.80 16.93 0.47
C ASP A 72 -10.15 16.61 1.83
N GLY A 73 -8.93 17.13 2.03
CA GLY A 73 -8.19 16.95 3.27
C GLY A 73 -6.89 16.15 3.13
N PRO A 74 -6.28 15.75 4.25
CA PRO A 74 -5.05 14.97 4.26
C PRO A 74 -5.23 13.63 3.55
N ILE A 75 -4.27 13.29 2.68
CA ILE A 75 -4.41 12.13 1.78
C ILE A 75 -4.66 10.83 2.52
N PHE A 76 -3.95 10.58 3.62
CA PHE A 76 -4.06 9.30 4.34
C PHE A 76 -5.41 9.15 5.05
N ALA A 77 -5.93 10.25 5.64
CA ALA A 77 -7.25 10.26 6.28
C ALA A 77 -8.36 10.01 5.25
N ALA A 78 -8.32 10.74 4.13
CA ALA A 78 -9.31 10.58 3.05
C ALA A 78 -9.29 9.15 2.46
N MET A 79 -8.09 8.55 2.28
CA MET A 79 -7.98 7.16 1.82
C MET A 79 -8.46 6.15 2.87
N GLY A 80 -8.22 6.40 4.17
CA GLY A 80 -8.73 5.59 5.27
C GLY A 80 -10.26 5.58 5.32
N GLU A 81 -10.88 6.74 5.19
CA GLU A 81 -12.34 6.87 5.10
C GLU A 81 -12.90 6.13 3.88
N PHE A 82 -12.27 6.33 2.71
CA PHE A 82 -12.66 5.60 1.50
C PHE A 82 -12.62 4.08 1.70
N VAL A 83 -11.57 3.55 2.32
CA VAL A 83 -11.45 2.10 2.55
C VAL A 83 -12.52 1.59 3.53
N ARG A 84 -12.90 2.36 4.56
CA ARG A 84 -14.03 1.98 5.43
C ARG A 84 -15.34 1.92 4.65
N ASN A 85 -15.61 2.93 3.83
CA ASN A 85 -16.81 2.96 2.97
C ASN A 85 -16.79 1.82 1.94
N PHE A 86 -15.61 1.47 1.40
CA PHE A 86 -15.46 0.31 0.54
C PHE A 86 -15.78 -1.00 1.27
N MET A 87 -15.30 -1.17 2.51
CA MET A 87 -15.63 -2.35 3.32
C MET A 87 -17.15 -2.48 3.53
N ASP A 88 -17.83 -1.36 3.79
CA ASP A 88 -19.29 -1.35 3.96
C ASP A 88 -20.00 -1.75 2.65
N ALA A 89 -19.56 -1.21 1.52
CA ALA A 89 -20.12 -1.50 0.21
C ALA A 89 -20.00 -2.98 -0.18
N ILE A 90 -18.91 -3.66 0.22
CA ILE A 90 -18.70 -5.10 -0.06
C ILE A 90 -19.15 -6.02 1.09
N GLY A 91 -19.79 -5.48 2.14
CA GLY A 91 -20.31 -6.23 3.28
C GLY A 91 -19.25 -6.83 4.21
N VAL A 92 -18.04 -6.25 4.27
CA VAL A 92 -16.95 -6.71 5.14
C VAL A 92 -16.94 -5.89 6.43
N GLN A 93 -17.34 -6.50 7.53
CA GLN A 93 -17.39 -5.82 8.83
C GLN A 93 -16.01 -5.68 9.47
N LYS A 94 -15.14 -6.67 9.32
CA LYS A 94 -13.80 -6.68 9.90
C LYS A 94 -12.84 -7.42 8.99
N ALA A 95 -11.59 -6.91 8.87
CA ALA A 95 -10.55 -7.51 8.03
C ALA A 95 -9.15 -7.36 8.63
N SER A 96 -8.22 -8.20 8.19
CA SER A 96 -6.79 -7.92 8.28
C SER A 96 -6.36 -7.07 7.10
N PHE A 97 -5.34 -6.24 7.28
CA PHE A 97 -4.83 -5.37 6.22
C PHE A 97 -3.37 -5.67 5.91
N VAL A 98 -3.05 -5.69 4.63
CA VAL A 98 -1.68 -5.77 4.12
C VAL A 98 -1.46 -4.53 3.25
N GLY A 99 -0.73 -3.55 3.77
CA GLY A 99 -0.59 -2.25 3.14
C GLY A 99 0.87 -1.89 2.81
N ASN A 100 1.10 -1.48 1.56
CA ASN A 100 2.41 -0.97 1.14
C ASN A 100 2.38 0.56 1.05
N SER A 101 3.34 1.27 1.64
CA SER A 101 3.53 2.72 1.48
C SER A 101 2.26 3.52 1.80
N LEU A 102 1.63 4.16 0.80
CA LEU A 102 0.30 4.79 0.93
C LEU A 102 -0.72 3.82 1.53
N GLY A 103 -0.73 2.55 1.09
CA GLY A 103 -1.62 1.52 1.61
C GLY A 103 -1.35 1.19 3.08
N GLY A 104 -0.10 1.21 3.53
CA GLY A 104 0.26 1.06 4.94
C GLY A 104 -0.28 2.22 5.79
N ALA A 105 -0.08 3.46 5.32
CA ALA A 105 -0.63 4.66 5.94
C ALA A 105 -2.16 4.63 5.99
N THR A 106 -2.81 4.24 4.89
CA THR A 106 -4.26 4.06 4.80
C THR A 106 -4.76 3.03 5.82
N SER A 107 -4.07 1.89 5.95
CA SER A 107 -4.42 0.85 6.93
C SER A 107 -4.31 1.34 8.38
N LEU A 108 -3.29 2.14 8.68
CA LEU A 108 -3.16 2.79 9.99
C LEU A 108 -4.30 3.77 10.27
N MET A 109 -4.73 4.55 9.28
CA MET A 109 -5.89 5.46 9.44
C MET A 109 -7.17 4.70 9.69
N VAL A 110 -7.41 3.56 9.01
CA VAL A 110 -8.56 2.70 9.33
C VAL A 110 -8.49 2.21 10.78
N ALA A 111 -7.31 1.78 11.25
CA ALA A 111 -7.14 1.28 12.61
C ALA A 111 -7.29 2.38 13.68
N LEU A 112 -6.86 3.61 13.39
CA LEU A 112 -6.98 4.76 14.30
C LEU A 112 -8.43 5.22 14.46
N GLU A 113 -9.19 5.23 13.37
CA GLU A 113 -10.53 5.80 13.33
C GLU A 113 -11.64 4.76 13.57
N ALA A 114 -11.39 3.47 13.25
CA ALA A 114 -12.33 2.37 13.43
C ALA A 114 -11.59 1.08 13.87
N PRO A 115 -10.99 1.07 15.06
CA PRO A 115 -10.14 -0.05 15.51
C PRO A 115 -10.89 -1.40 15.53
N GLU A 116 -12.19 -1.40 15.78
CA GLU A 116 -13.01 -2.61 15.77
C GLU A 116 -13.13 -3.26 14.38
N ARG A 117 -12.88 -2.50 13.32
CA ARG A 117 -12.91 -2.97 11.92
C ARG A 117 -11.62 -3.68 11.50
N VAL A 118 -10.59 -3.68 12.34
CA VAL A 118 -9.27 -4.21 12.03
C VAL A 118 -8.97 -5.43 12.89
N ASN A 119 -8.56 -6.54 12.23
CA ASN A 119 -8.06 -7.74 12.91
C ASN A 119 -6.56 -7.61 13.19
N ARG A 120 -5.77 -7.55 12.12
CA ARG A 120 -4.30 -7.45 12.16
C ARG A 120 -3.81 -6.50 11.09
N LEU A 121 -2.60 -6.00 11.29
CA LEU A 121 -1.93 -5.10 10.35
C LEU A 121 -0.63 -5.74 9.86
N VAL A 122 -0.41 -5.71 8.54
CA VAL A 122 0.88 -5.94 7.91
C VAL A 122 1.27 -4.66 7.17
N LEU A 123 2.29 -3.98 7.65
CA LEU A 123 2.69 -2.64 7.23
C LEU A 123 4.04 -2.69 6.52
N MET A 124 4.08 -2.31 5.24
CA MET A 124 5.30 -2.34 4.42
C MET A 124 5.71 -0.95 3.96
N GLY A 125 6.95 -0.53 4.23
CA GLY A 125 7.46 0.75 3.72
C GLY A 125 6.49 1.90 3.96
N THR A 126 5.84 1.93 5.13
CA THR A 126 4.64 2.73 5.42
C THR A 126 4.91 4.22 5.31
N GLY A 127 4.11 4.92 4.51
CA GLY A 127 4.14 6.38 4.42
C GLY A 127 3.66 7.07 5.70
N GLY A 128 3.95 8.37 5.83
CA GLY A 128 3.55 9.17 7.00
C GLY A 128 4.37 8.89 8.27
N SER A 129 5.39 8.02 8.19
CA SER A 129 6.37 7.81 9.25
C SER A 129 7.49 8.85 9.19
N GLN A 130 8.13 9.10 10.34
CA GLN A 130 9.30 9.97 10.45
C GLN A 130 10.58 9.16 10.23
N ALA A 131 11.47 9.64 9.37
CA ALA A 131 12.85 9.16 9.36
C ALA A 131 13.63 9.73 10.56
N ILE A 132 14.47 8.91 11.19
CA ILE A 132 15.21 9.32 12.39
C ILE A 132 16.54 9.98 12.01
N PHE A 133 17.28 9.39 11.08
CA PHE A 133 18.60 9.86 10.67
C PHE A 133 18.81 9.95 9.14
N THR A 134 17.89 9.38 8.36
CA THR A 134 17.96 9.51 6.89
C THR A 134 17.44 10.87 6.45
N PRO A 135 18.18 11.65 5.63
CA PRO A 135 17.70 12.92 5.12
C PRO A 135 16.44 12.79 4.28
N MET A 136 15.44 13.64 4.56
CA MET A 136 14.17 13.67 3.83
C MET A 136 14.02 14.97 3.02
N PRO A 137 13.28 14.96 1.90
CA PRO A 137 12.75 13.78 1.21
C PRO A 137 13.86 12.95 0.55
N THR A 138 13.66 11.63 0.51
CA THR A 138 14.57 10.70 -0.19
C THR A 138 14.56 10.93 -1.70
N GLU A 139 15.52 10.33 -2.41
CA GLU A 139 15.56 10.40 -3.88
C GLU A 139 14.26 9.82 -4.50
N GLY A 140 13.78 8.69 -3.96
CA GLY A 140 12.55 8.05 -4.42
C GLY A 140 11.33 8.97 -4.29
N LEU A 141 11.14 9.59 -3.14
CA LEU A 141 10.03 10.54 -2.93
C LEU A 141 10.15 11.76 -3.85
N ARG A 142 11.35 12.31 -4.03
CA ARG A 142 11.55 13.44 -4.97
C ARG A 142 11.19 13.06 -6.40
N ARG A 143 11.64 11.91 -6.90
CA ARG A 143 11.32 11.47 -8.25
C ARG A 143 9.84 11.19 -8.45
N MET A 144 9.19 10.58 -7.46
CA MET A 144 7.75 10.38 -7.49
C MET A 144 6.98 11.71 -7.54
N ALA A 145 7.33 12.68 -6.69
CA ALA A 145 6.69 14.00 -6.67
C ALA A 145 6.86 14.77 -7.99
N MET A 146 7.98 14.56 -8.68
CA MET A 146 8.26 15.21 -9.97
C MET A 146 7.70 14.46 -11.19
N PHE A 147 7.07 13.32 -11.00
CA PHE A 147 6.63 12.45 -12.11
C PHE A 147 5.67 13.16 -13.07
N HIS A 148 4.69 13.89 -12.53
CA HIS A 148 3.71 14.64 -13.31
C HIS A 148 4.17 16.06 -13.70
N GLY A 149 5.34 16.51 -13.26
CA GLY A 149 5.88 17.84 -13.54
C GLY A 149 6.57 17.95 -14.91
N GLY A 150 6.88 19.18 -15.32
CA GLY A 150 7.55 19.48 -16.59
C GLY A 150 6.75 18.98 -17.79
N ASP A 151 7.38 18.18 -18.66
CA ASP A 151 6.75 17.61 -19.87
C ASP A 151 5.72 16.49 -19.57
N GLY A 152 5.36 16.30 -18.31
CA GLY A 152 4.39 15.29 -17.87
C GLY A 152 4.97 13.88 -17.74
N PRO A 153 4.08 12.86 -17.58
CA PRO A 153 4.47 11.45 -17.44
C PRO A 153 5.18 10.91 -18.69
N SER A 154 6.19 10.07 -18.48
CA SER A 154 6.87 9.35 -19.57
C SER A 154 7.40 8.00 -19.09
N MET A 155 7.66 7.08 -20.05
CA MET A 155 8.28 5.79 -19.75
C MET A 155 9.64 5.95 -19.07
N GLN A 156 10.45 6.93 -19.51
CA GLN A 156 11.75 7.19 -18.91
C GLN A 156 11.63 7.60 -17.43
N LYS A 157 10.69 8.52 -17.12
CA LYS A 157 10.44 8.93 -15.73
C LYS A 157 9.92 7.75 -14.90
N LEU A 158 9.02 6.93 -15.47
CA LEU A 158 8.48 5.77 -14.79
C LEU A 158 9.58 4.76 -14.46
N LYS A 159 10.43 4.40 -15.42
CA LYS A 159 11.60 3.53 -15.19
C LYS A 159 12.47 4.06 -14.06
N GLY A 160 12.80 5.35 -14.08
CA GLY A 160 13.61 5.97 -13.04
C GLY A 160 12.96 5.97 -11.65
N VAL A 161 11.62 5.99 -11.54
CA VAL A 161 10.92 5.80 -10.26
C VAL A 161 10.97 4.33 -9.85
N ILE A 162 10.63 3.41 -10.75
CA ILE A 162 10.57 1.97 -10.45
C ILE A 162 11.94 1.43 -10.00
N GLU A 163 13.04 1.87 -10.61
CA GLU A 163 14.41 1.52 -10.20
C GLU A 163 14.74 1.93 -8.75
N LEU A 164 14.04 2.92 -8.20
CA LEU A 164 14.19 3.31 -6.79
C LEU A 164 13.26 2.54 -5.86
N LEU A 165 12.20 1.94 -6.41
CA LEU A 165 11.26 1.12 -5.64
C LEU A 165 11.79 -0.29 -5.35
N VAL A 166 12.73 -0.79 -6.15
CA VAL A 166 13.28 -2.13 -6.00
C VAL A 166 14.80 -2.11 -5.81
N PHE A 167 15.34 -3.14 -5.22
CA PHE A 167 16.79 -3.37 -5.12
C PHE A 167 17.36 -3.85 -6.46
N ASP A 168 16.69 -4.83 -7.09
CA ASP A 168 17.06 -5.36 -8.41
C ASP A 168 15.93 -5.15 -9.43
N SER A 169 16.18 -4.21 -10.35
CA SER A 169 15.22 -3.85 -11.41
C SER A 169 15.02 -4.95 -12.47
N LYS A 170 15.85 -6.00 -12.50
CA LYS A 170 15.69 -7.13 -13.44
C LYS A 170 14.36 -7.88 -13.25
N SER A 171 13.74 -7.77 -12.07
CA SER A 171 12.44 -8.37 -11.79
C SER A 171 11.25 -7.60 -12.41
N ILE A 172 11.51 -6.42 -12.97
CA ILE A 172 10.50 -5.52 -13.55
C ILE A 172 10.36 -5.81 -15.04
N THR A 173 9.15 -6.19 -15.45
CA THR A 173 8.85 -6.50 -16.85
C THR A 173 8.35 -5.26 -17.61
N ASP A 174 8.56 -5.25 -18.93
CA ASP A 174 8.01 -4.18 -19.79
C ASP A 174 6.48 -4.14 -19.72
N VAL A 175 5.82 -5.30 -19.60
CA VAL A 175 4.36 -5.38 -19.42
C VAL A 175 3.91 -4.60 -18.18
N LEU A 176 4.59 -4.79 -17.03
CA LEU A 176 4.27 -4.03 -15.82
C LEU A 176 4.49 -2.53 -16.01
N LEU A 177 5.55 -2.13 -16.72
CA LEU A 177 5.84 -0.73 -17.00
C LEU A 177 4.77 -0.09 -17.90
N GLU A 178 4.33 -0.80 -18.94
CA GLU A 178 3.27 -0.34 -19.84
C GLU A 178 1.92 -0.21 -19.13
N GLU A 179 1.53 -1.20 -18.34
CA GLU A 179 0.32 -1.15 -17.50
C GLU A 179 0.34 0.07 -16.57
N ARG A 180 1.46 0.30 -15.90
CA ARG A 180 1.60 1.41 -14.96
C ARG A 180 1.63 2.76 -15.65
N LEU A 181 2.31 2.88 -16.81
CA LEU A 181 2.31 4.13 -17.57
C LEU A 181 0.90 4.47 -18.04
N LYS A 182 0.17 3.50 -18.59
CA LYS A 182 -1.23 3.68 -19.01
C LYS A 182 -2.09 4.19 -17.86
N ALA A 183 -2.00 3.59 -16.69
CA ALA A 183 -2.74 4.02 -15.50
C ALA A 183 -2.32 5.41 -15.02
N ALA A 184 -1.02 5.74 -15.06
CA ALA A 184 -0.49 7.04 -14.66
C ALA A 184 -0.86 8.20 -15.60
N MET A 185 -1.26 7.90 -16.84
CA MET A 185 -1.67 8.90 -17.84
C MET A 185 -3.19 9.17 -17.84
N ARG A 186 -3.96 8.56 -16.96
CA ARG A 186 -5.39 8.84 -16.83
C ARG A 186 -5.62 10.30 -16.41
N LYS A 187 -6.75 10.87 -16.84
CA LYS A 187 -7.09 12.27 -16.56
C LYS A 187 -7.51 12.52 -15.11
N ASP A 188 -7.99 11.49 -14.43
CA ASP A 188 -8.51 11.51 -13.07
C ASP A 188 -7.55 10.94 -12.03
N VAL A 189 -6.24 10.88 -12.36
CA VAL A 189 -5.20 10.49 -11.40
C VAL A 189 -5.14 11.48 -10.23
N ILE A 190 -5.07 10.96 -9.02
CA ILE A 190 -4.82 11.77 -7.83
C ILE A 190 -3.31 11.89 -7.61
N ASP A 191 -2.81 13.12 -7.67
CA ASP A 191 -1.44 13.42 -7.27
C ASP A 191 -1.38 13.56 -5.74
N ILE A 192 -0.91 12.52 -5.08
CA ILE A 192 -0.85 12.46 -3.61
C ILE A 192 0.05 13.54 -3.01
N PHE A 193 1.05 14.03 -3.77
CA PHE A 193 1.97 15.08 -3.30
C PHE A 193 1.37 16.49 -3.34
N LYS A 194 0.22 16.67 -4.00
CA LYS A 194 -0.53 17.93 -3.99
C LYS A 194 -1.57 18.01 -2.87
N ARG A 195 -1.75 16.92 -2.13
CA ARG A 195 -2.66 16.87 -0.98
C ARG A 195 -1.94 17.30 0.29
N PRO A 196 -2.66 17.83 1.29
CA PRO A 196 -2.07 18.15 2.59
C PRO A 196 -1.38 16.92 3.19
N PRO A 197 -0.15 17.07 3.73
CA PRO A 197 0.53 15.99 4.42
C PRO A 197 -0.16 15.65 5.74
N LEU A 198 0.01 14.41 6.19
CA LEU A 198 -0.38 13.95 7.52
C LEU A 198 0.78 13.16 8.11
N ASP A 199 1.27 13.62 9.24
CA ASP A 199 2.31 12.94 10.00
C ASP A 199 1.68 11.86 10.89
N ILE A 200 1.47 10.66 10.36
CA ILE A 200 0.83 9.55 11.10
C ILE A 200 1.59 9.21 12.38
N TRP A 201 2.90 9.38 12.38
CA TRP A 201 3.73 9.11 13.56
C TRP A 201 3.39 10.01 14.78
N ARG A 202 2.66 11.10 14.57
CA ARG A 202 2.15 11.99 15.65
C ARG A 202 0.79 11.55 16.18
N GLU A 203 0.11 10.64 15.48
CA GLU A 203 -1.17 10.10 15.93
C GLU A 203 -0.98 9.13 17.10
N ASN A 204 -2.08 8.76 17.76
CA ASN A 204 -2.05 7.87 18.92
C ASN A 204 -1.78 6.41 18.55
N LEU A 205 -0.63 6.14 17.94
CA LEU A 205 -0.20 4.78 17.58
C LEU A 205 -0.02 3.87 18.81
N ALA A 206 0.32 4.44 19.96
CA ALA A 206 0.44 3.68 21.22
C ALA A 206 -0.91 3.13 21.71
N GLY A 207 -2.00 3.73 21.28
CA GLY A 207 -3.36 3.26 21.53
C GLY A 207 -3.77 2.04 20.72
N LEU A 208 -3.11 1.77 19.59
CA LEU A 208 -3.41 0.64 18.73
C LEU A 208 -2.93 -0.67 19.35
N LYS A 209 -3.89 -1.54 19.71
CA LYS A 209 -3.61 -2.85 20.34
C LYS A 209 -3.55 -4.00 19.34
N HIS A 210 -3.72 -3.72 18.05
CA HIS A 210 -3.69 -4.72 17.00
C HIS A 210 -2.30 -5.37 16.91
N ARG A 211 -2.27 -6.68 16.72
CA ARG A 211 -1.03 -7.36 16.33
C ARG A 211 -0.60 -6.80 14.98
N THR A 212 0.64 -6.36 14.91
CA THR A 212 1.17 -5.66 13.73
C THR A 212 2.51 -6.27 13.32
N LEU A 213 2.58 -6.72 12.07
CA LEU A 213 3.82 -7.10 11.41
C LEU A 213 4.30 -5.93 10.55
N ILE A 214 5.45 -5.37 10.91
CA ILE A 214 6.13 -4.36 10.12
C ILE A 214 7.14 -5.07 9.22
N VAL A 215 7.05 -4.87 7.90
CA VAL A 215 7.97 -5.47 6.93
C VAL A 215 8.72 -4.38 6.20
N TRP A 216 10.03 -4.51 6.07
CA TRP A 216 10.82 -3.49 5.38
C TRP A 216 11.95 -4.08 4.54
N GLY A 217 12.20 -3.49 3.38
CA GLY A 217 13.44 -3.72 2.66
C GLY A 217 14.58 -2.92 3.29
N ARG A 218 15.71 -3.56 3.56
CA ARG A 218 16.90 -2.86 4.12
C ARG A 218 17.36 -1.73 3.23
N ASP A 219 17.20 -1.89 1.94
CA ASP A 219 17.73 -1.01 0.90
C ASP A 219 16.62 -0.12 0.29
N ASP A 220 15.56 0.18 1.05
CA ASP A 220 14.45 1.04 0.63
C ASP A 220 14.92 2.49 0.44
N ARG A 221 14.81 2.97 -0.81
CA ARG A 221 15.21 4.33 -1.23
C ARG A 221 14.04 5.31 -1.32
N VAL A 222 12.84 4.88 -0.92
CA VAL A 222 11.62 5.69 -0.91
C VAL A 222 11.23 6.06 0.51
N VAL A 223 10.90 5.08 1.35
CA VAL A 223 10.69 5.27 2.78
C VAL A 223 11.80 4.50 3.51
N PRO A 224 12.78 5.20 4.10
CA PRO A 224 13.98 4.56 4.61
C PRO A 224 13.67 3.66 5.82
N LEU A 225 14.51 2.63 6.03
CA LEU A 225 14.32 1.64 7.09
C LEU A 225 14.19 2.25 8.49
N ASP A 226 14.89 3.34 8.77
CA ASP A 226 14.85 4.00 10.08
C ASP A 226 13.47 4.58 10.42
N SER A 227 12.59 4.78 9.43
CA SER A 227 11.18 5.10 9.65
C SER A 227 10.40 3.95 10.30
N ALA A 228 10.79 2.70 10.08
CA ALA A 228 10.16 1.54 10.71
C ALA A 228 10.32 1.53 12.23
N PHE A 229 11.43 2.08 12.74
CA PHE A 229 11.72 2.08 14.18
C PHE A 229 10.74 2.94 14.99
N ILE A 230 10.20 4.01 14.40
CA ILE A 230 9.15 4.80 15.03
C ILE A 230 7.90 3.94 15.26
N LEU A 231 7.44 3.23 14.24
CA LEU A 231 6.28 2.34 14.34
C LEU A 231 6.53 1.22 15.36
N LEU A 232 7.69 0.55 15.27
CA LEU A 232 8.09 -0.53 16.17
C LEU A 232 8.14 -0.11 17.63
N LYS A 233 8.66 1.09 17.91
CA LYS A 233 8.79 1.61 19.28
C LYS A 233 7.47 2.12 19.85
N THR A 234 6.57 2.58 19.00
CA THR A 234 5.32 3.23 19.41
C THR A 234 4.17 2.26 19.51
N MET A 235 4.05 1.30 18.57
CA MET A 235 2.96 0.33 18.55
C MET A 235 3.26 -0.85 19.48
N PRO A 236 2.44 -1.09 20.53
CA PRO A 236 2.80 -2.01 21.61
C PRO A 236 2.90 -3.48 21.19
N ASN A 237 2.17 -3.89 20.16
CA ASN A 237 2.12 -5.27 19.68
C ASN A 237 2.72 -5.41 18.26
N ALA A 238 3.74 -4.61 17.96
CA ALA A 238 4.43 -4.65 16.69
C ALA A 238 5.68 -5.54 16.73
N GLU A 239 5.88 -6.30 15.67
CA GLU A 239 7.14 -7.00 15.35
C GLU A 239 7.68 -6.50 14.03
N LEU A 240 9.01 -6.46 13.85
CA LEU A 240 9.67 -5.97 12.64
C LEU A 240 10.45 -7.09 11.96
N HIS A 241 10.21 -7.26 10.66
CA HIS A 241 11.01 -8.11 9.77
C HIS A 241 11.69 -7.27 8.69
N VAL A 242 13.00 -7.47 8.51
CA VAL A 242 13.81 -6.72 7.53
C VAL A 242 14.44 -7.67 6.53
N TYR A 243 14.15 -7.47 5.25
CA TYR A 243 14.76 -8.24 4.16
C TYR A 243 16.05 -7.59 3.66
N PRO A 244 17.18 -8.30 3.60
CA PRO A 244 18.39 -7.82 2.93
C PRO A 244 18.22 -7.87 1.41
N LYS A 245 18.93 -7.00 0.70
CA LYS A 245 18.86 -6.89 -0.79
C LYS A 245 17.40 -6.78 -1.25
N CYS A 246 16.70 -5.83 -0.67
CA CYS A 246 15.28 -5.59 -0.90
C CYS A 246 15.01 -4.09 -0.78
N GLY A 247 14.30 -3.54 -1.74
CA GLY A 247 13.85 -2.14 -1.76
C GLY A 247 12.47 -1.96 -1.12
N HIS A 248 11.72 -1.01 -1.65
CA HIS A 248 10.39 -0.62 -1.17
C HIS A 248 9.29 -1.67 -1.40
N TRP A 249 9.52 -2.61 -2.32
CA TRP A 249 8.54 -3.62 -2.73
C TRP A 249 8.91 -5.02 -2.23
N ALA A 250 8.93 -5.22 -0.89
CA ALA A 250 9.24 -6.50 -0.29
C ALA A 250 8.32 -7.63 -0.78
N GLN A 251 7.03 -7.34 -0.96
CA GLN A 251 6.03 -8.27 -1.49
C GLN A 251 6.29 -8.70 -2.95
N TRP A 252 7.09 -7.95 -3.68
CA TRP A 252 7.46 -8.25 -5.06
C TRP A 252 8.83 -8.93 -5.17
N GLU A 253 9.84 -8.38 -4.48
CA GLU A 253 11.22 -8.84 -4.57
C GLU A 253 11.49 -10.11 -3.74
N LYS A 254 10.73 -10.29 -2.66
CA LYS A 254 10.80 -11.42 -1.73
C LYS A 254 9.45 -12.13 -1.63
N ALA A 255 8.80 -12.35 -2.79
CA ALA A 255 7.40 -12.76 -2.83
C ALA A 255 7.14 -14.06 -2.04
N ASP A 256 7.94 -15.10 -2.22
CA ASP A 256 7.73 -16.39 -1.57
C ASP A 256 7.93 -16.29 -0.05
N GLU A 257 9.04 -15.67 0.37
CA GLU A 257 9.34 -15.47 1.80
C GLU A 257 8.32 -14.54 2.46
N PHE A 258 7.90 -13.48 1.73
CA PHE A 258 6.86 -12.55 2.18
C PHE A 258 5.51 -13.26 2.36
N ASN A 259 5.09 -14.06 1.37
CA ASN A 259 3.83 -14.79 1.43
C ASN A 259 3.80 -15.76 2.62
N ALA A 260 4.88 -16.51 2.83
CA ALA A 260 5.01 -17.43 3.95
C ALA A 260 4.96 -16.70 5.31
N LEU A 261 5.72 -15.60 5.44
CA LEU A 261 5.75 -14.77 6.66
C LEU A 261 4.38 -14.17 6.98
N VAL A 262 3.71 -13.62 5.97
CA VAL A 262 2.39 -12.98 6.15
C VAL A 262 1.32 -14.01 6.47
N ALA A 263 1.30 -15.15 5.78
CA ALA A 263 0.36 -16.24 6.08
C ALA A 263 0.53 -16.72 7.51
N ASP A 264 1.77 -17.06 7.93
CA ASP A 264 2.07 -17.48 9.30
C ASP A 264 1.62 -16.41 10.33
N PHE A 265 1.95 -15.14 10.12
CA PHE A 265 1.54 -14.05 11.01
C PHE A 265 0.02 -13.90 11.12
N LEU A 266 -0.68 -14.01 10.00
CA LEU A 266 -2.14 -13.86 9.98
C LEU A 266 -2.87 -15.07 10.58
N ASP A 267 -2.26 -16.26 10.59
CA ASP A 267 -2.84 -17.51 11.12
C ASP A 267 -2.53 -17.74 12.61
N ARG A 268 -1.55 -17.05 13.18
CA ARG A 268 -1.24 -17.15 14.62
C ARG A 268 -2.45 -16.76 15.46
N PRO A 269 -2.72 -17.43 16.60
CA PRO A 269 -3.82 -17.10 17.49
C PRO A 269 -3.71 -15.72 18.16
#